data_bc186fe6f9faad2d560dd21281f67653
#
_entry.id   bc186fe6f9faad2d560dd21281f67653
#
_cell.length_a   1.000
_cell.length_b   1.000
_cell.length_c   1.000
_cell.angle_alpha   90.00
_cell.angle_beta   90.00
_cell.angle_gamma   90.00
#
_symmetry.space_group_name_H-M   'P 1'
#
loop_
_entity.id
_entity.type
_entity.pdbx_description
1 polymer ?
#
loop_
_entity_poly.entity_id
_entity_poly.type
_entity_poly.pdbx_seq_one_letter_code
_entity_poly.pdbx_strand_id
1 'polypeptide(L)'
;MFRKFVLIKFIIFYILFFYSLTGFAENSIKATRVWPASDYTRVTIESLLPILNDQMMLQNPERIVVDLKNIVLNDALKELSYKVKGIDPNIKKIRVAQFNPKVTRIVIDLKTSARVKIFSLNPIKKYNYRLVIDVYPKEQDEIANLLKQLEKKSSDKEVVEPNDKKLIIVAIDAGHGGEDPGAIGAKGTKEKIVNLQISKRLKKLIDKEPSMKAVLIRTGDYYIPLGKRVSKARKIKADIFISIHADAFKKR
;
A
#
# COMPACT_ATOMS: atom_id res chain seq x y z
N MET A 1 28.13 -17.55 -62.64
CA MET A 1 28.00 -16.23 -61.96
C MET A 1 26.63 -16.02 -61.32
N PHE A 2 25.52 -16.41 -61.95
CA PHE A 2 24.15 -16.24 -61.49
C PHE A 2 23.83 -16.91 -60.13
N ARG A 3 24.34 -18.10 -59.84
CA ARG A 3 24.02 -18.83 -58.58
C ARG A 3 24.54 -18.14 -57.31
N LYS A 4 25.66 -17.44 -57.38
CA LYS A 4 26.21 -16.69 -56.21
C LYS A 4 25.39 -15.46 -55.87
N PHE A 5 24.80 -14.77 -56.87
CA PHE A 5 23.94 -13.59 -56.68
C PHE A 5 22.58 -13.95 -56.03
N VAL A 6 22.03 -15.11 -56.38
CA VAL A 6 20.78 -15.61 -55.80
C VAL A 6 21.02 -15.96 -54.33
N LEU A 7 22.13 -16.64 -53.98
CA LEU A 7 22.47 -17.00 -52.59
C LEU A 7 22.64 -15.76 -51.70
N ILE A 8 23.31 -14.73 -52.18
CA ILE A 8 23.51 -13.46 -51.45
C ILE A 8 22.17 -12.75 -51.19
N LYS A 9 21.27 -12.73 -52.16
CA LYS A 9 19.94 -12.14 -51.95
C LYS A 9 19.11 -12.89 -50.92
N PHE A 10 19.20 -14.23 -50.88
CA PHE A 10 18.54 -15.04 -49.86
C PHE A 10 19.12 -14.82 -48.48
N ILE A 11 20.45 -14.71 -48.34
CA ILE A 11 21.12 -14.42 -47.07
C ILE A 11 20.71 -13.02 -46.56
N ILE A 12 20.71 -12.00 -47.42
CA ILE A 12 20.30 -10.63 -47.04
C ILE A 12 18.82 -10.61 -46.64
N PHE A 13 17.95 -11.30 -47.35
CA PHE A 13 16.52 -11.42 -47.01
C PHE A 13 16.32 -12.12 -45.67
N TYR A 14 17.11 -13.19 -45.38
CA TYR A 14 17.06 -13.90 -44.11
C TYR A 14 17.56 -13.05 -42.95
N ILE A 15 18.64 -12.27 -43.15
CA ILE A 15 19.16 -11.34 -42.14
C ILE A 15 18.14 -10.23 -41.86
N LEU A 16 17.54 -9.63 -42.89
CA LEU A 16 16.51 -8.61 -42.74
C LEU A 16 15.22 -9.14 -42.08
N PHE A 17 14.86 -10.39 -42.38
CA PHE A 17 13.71 -11.04 -41.74
C PHE A 17 13.95 -11.30 -40.24
N PHE A 18 15.17 -11.71 -39.83
CA PHE A 18 15.53 -11.88 -38.41
C PHE A 18 15.62 -10.56 -37.65
N TYR A 19 16.04 -9.46 -38.28
CA TYR A 19 16.04 -8.14 -37.65
C TYR A 19 14.62 -7.61 -37.37
N SER A 20 13.62 -8.06 -38.09
CA SER A 20 12.22 -7.63 -37.90
C SER A 20 11.54 -8.31 -36.70
N LEU A 21 12.14 -9.31 -36.08
CA LEU A 21 11.54 -10.09 -34.98
C LEU A 21 11.93 -9.61 -33.58
N THR A 22 12.76 -8.57 -33.44
CA THR A 22 12.99 -7.97 -32.12
C THR A 22 11.86 -7.01 -31.75
N GLY A 23 10.65 -7.53 -31.67
CA GLY A 23 9.56 -6.85 -31.01
C GLY A 23 9.89 -6.72 -29.53
N PHE A 24 10.32 -5.54 -29.10
CA PHE A 24 10.40 -5.24 -27.67
C PHE A 24 8.98 -5.42 -27.11
N ALA A 25 8.80 -6.41 -26.25
CA ALA A 25 7.55 -6.59 -25.54
C ALA A 25 7.27 -5.29 -24.74
N GLU A 26 6.30 -4.53 -25.22
CA GLU A 26 5.88 -3.29 -24.57
C GLU A 26 5.32 -3.62 -23.19
N ASN A 27 5.90 -3.05 -22.15
CA ASN A 27 5.43 -3.30 -20.79
C ASN A 27 4.09 -2.59 -20.59
N SER A 28 3.05 -3.37 -20.32
CA SER A 28 1.67 -2.88 -20.17
C SER A 28 1.23 -2.91 -18.70
N ILE A 29 0.64 -1.82 -18.24
CA ILE A 29 -0.01 -1.77 -16.93
C ILE A 29 -1.34 -2.51 -16.97
N LYS A 30 -1.52 -3.43 -16.04
CA LYS A 30 -2.70 -4.31 -15.95
C LYS A 30 -3.74 -3.81 -14.99
N ALA A 31 -3.31 -3.22 -13.89
CA ALA A 31 -4.22 -2.69 -12.88
C ALA A 31 -3.54 -1.63 -12.01
N THR A 32 -4.34 -0.73 -11.48
CA THR A 32 -3.92 0.23 -10.46
C THR A 32 -4.86 0.15 -9.26
N ARG A 33 -4.33 0.40 -8.05
CA ARG A 33 -5.11 0.38 -6.80
C ARG A 33 -4.67 1.51 -5.90
N VAL A 34 -5.60 2.06 -5.13
CA VAL A 34 -5.34 3.05 -4.07
C VAL A 34 -6.00 2.54 -2.79
N TRP A 35 -5.24 2.43 -1.73
CA TRP A 35 -5.67 1.96 -0.42
C TRP A 35 -5.40 3.03 0.62
N PRO A 36 -6.39 3.88 0.96
CA PRO A 36 -6.26 4.85 2.04
C PRO A 36 -6.36 4.14 3.39
N ALA A 37 -5.42 4.40 4.26
CA ALA A 37 -5.41 4.00 5.66
C ALA A 37 -5.12 5.23 6.54
N SER A 38 -5.41 5.15 7.83
CA SER A 38 -5.12 6.24 8.78
C SER A 38 -3.64 6.63 8.81
N ASP A 39 -2.76 5.66 8.67
CA ASP A 39 -1.32 5.81 8.88
C ASP A 39 -0.55 6.05 7.56
N TYR A 40 -1.12 5.68 6.41
CA TYR A 40 -0.51 5.89 5.10
C TYR A 40 -1.53 5.61 3.98
N THR A 41 -1.25 6.10 2.79
CA THR A 41 -1.96 5.70 1.58
C THR A 41 -1.03 4.91 0.68
N ARG A 42 -1.47 3.74 0.22
CA ARG A 42 -0.74 2.91 -0.73
C ARG A 42 -1.32 3.05 -2.13
N VAL A 43 -0.45 3.39 -3.09
CA VAL A 43 -0.74 3.32 -4.52
C VAL A 43 0.03 2.13 -5.08
N THR A 44 -0.67 1.23 -5.77
CA THR A 44 -0.07 0.04 -6.41
C THR A 44 -0.34 0.07 -7.90
N ILE A 45 0.71 -0.14 -8.69
CA ILE A 45 0.67 -0.23 -10.16
C ILE A 45 1.15 -1.62 -10.54
N GLU A 46 0.31 -2.41 -11.16
CA GLU A 46 0.58 -3.80 -11.56
C GLU A 46 0.88 -3.90 -13.06
N SER A 47 1.96 -4.61 -13.44
CA SER A 47 2.45 -4.72 -14.81
C SER A 47 2.92 -6.13 -15.14
N LEU A 48 3.01 -6.46 -16.42
CA LEU A 48 3.53 -7.78 -16.88
C LEU A 48 5.03 -7.93 -16.65
N LEU A 49 5.80 -6.84 -16.76
CA LEU A 49 7.25 -6.82 -16.60
C LEU A 49 7.63 -5.83 -15.49
N PRO A 50 8.85 -5.87 -14.94
CA PRO A 50 9.33 -4.90 -13.96
C PRO A 50 9.16 -3.46 -14.47
N ILE A 51 8.71 -2.55 -13.61
CA ILE A 51 8.55 -1.13 -13.93
C ILE A 51 9.83 -0.38 -13.55
N LEU A 52 10.53 0.13 -14.55
CA LEU A 52 11.61 1.08 -14.34
C LEU A 52 11.00 2.47 -14.07
N ASN A 53 11.46 3.13 -13.03
CA ASN A 53 10.93 4.43 -12.67
C ASN A 53 12.01 5.38 -12.13
N ASP A 54 11.79 6.67 -12.35
CA ASP A 54 12.45 7.75 -11.63
C ASP A 54 11.44 8.45 -10.74
N GLN A 55 11.91 9.02 -9.63
CA GLN A 55 11.06 9.70 -8.68
C GLN A 55 11.67 11.01 -8.20
N MET A 56 10.82 11.99 -7.96
CA MET A 56 11.22 13.25 -7.35
C MET A 56 10.12 13.78 -6.43
N MET A 57 10.55 14.48 -5.37
CA MET A 57 9.66 15.24 -4.48
C MET A 57 9.73 16.71 -4.87
N LEU A 58 8.58 17.35 -5.01
CA LEU A 58 8.47 18.78 -5.26
C LEU A 58 7.73 19.44 -4.10
N GLN A 59 8.19 20.58 -3.67
CA GLN A 59 7.59 21.40 -2.62
C GLN A 59 6.84 22.59 -3.23
N ASN A 60 5.96 23.20 -2.45
CA ASN A 60 5.22 24.41 -2.79
C ASN A 60 4.42 24.32 -4.13
N PRO A 61 3.36 23.50 -4.25
CA PRO A 61 2.80 22.58 -3.26
C PRO A 61 3.52 21.22 -3.23
N GLU A 62 3.38 20.50 -2.11
CA GLU A 62 3.95 19.17 -1.91
C GLU A 62 3.41 18.16 -2.93
N ARG A 63 4.30 17.54 -3.69
CA ARG A 63 3.97 16.58 -4.77
C ARG A 63 5.02 15.51 -4.90
N ILE A 64 4.57 14.32 -5.26
CA ILE A 64 5.43 13.22 -5.69
C ILE A 64 5.28 13.10 -7.20
N VAL A 65 6.37 13.10 -7.92
CA VAL A 65 6.40 12.82 -9.36
C VAL A 65 7.07 11.47 -9.56
N VAL A 66 6.42 10.57 -10.28
CA VAL A 66 6.94 9.24 -10.64
C VAL A 66 6.87 9.10 -12.15
N ASP A 67 8.02 8.94 -12.79
CA ASP A 67 8.16 8.73 -14.22
C ASP A 67 8.32 7.24 -14.50
N LEU A 68 7.32 6.64 -15.13
CA LEU A 68 7.34 5.25 -15.56
C LEU A 68 8.00 5.14 -16.93
N LYS A 69 9.19 4.51 -16.99
CA LYS A 69 9.98 4.40 -18.23
C LYS A 69 9.45 3.28 -19.12
N ASN A 70 9.42 3.54 -20.42
CA ASN A 70 8.95 2.61 -21.46
C ASN A 70 7.52 2.09 -21.19
N ILE A 71 6.68 2.94 -20.60
CA ILE A 71 5.27 2.68 -20.37
C ILE A 71 4.45 3.70 -21.15
N VAL A 72 3.54 3.20 -21.98
CA VAL A 72 2.54 4.00 -22.69
C VAL A 72 1.30 4.13 -21.82
N LEU A 73 0.72 5.31 -21.82
CA LEU A 73 -0.49 5.61 -21.07
C LEU A 73 -1.67 4.78 -21.58
N ASN A 74 -2.20 3.91 -20.75
CA ASN A 74 -3.37 3.09 -21.02
C ASN A 74 -4.52 3.38 -20.04
N ASP A 75 -5.66 2.75 -20.25
CA ASP A 75 -6.87 3.02 -19.45
C ASP A 75 -6.68 2.64 -17.97
N ALA A 76 -5.95 1.56 -17.66
CA ALA A 76 -5.64 1.19 -16.29
C ALA A 76 -4.87 2.28 -15.52
N LEU A 77 -3.97 3.02 -16.22
CA LEU A 77 -3.28 4.18 -15.64
C LEU A 77 -4.18 5.41 -15.57
N LYS A 78 -5.01 5.67 -16.58
CA LYS A 78 -5.97 6.80 -16.55
C LYS A 78 -6.94 6.68 -15.38
N GLU A 79 -7.42 5.46 -15.10
CA GLU A 79 -8.30 5.18 -13.95
C GLU A 79 -7.69 5.58 -12.61
N LEU A 80 -6.36 5.59 -12.46
CA LEU A 80 -5.69 5.95 -11.21
C LEU A 80 -6.10 7.35 -10.73
N SER A 81 -6.33 8.29 -11.66
CA SER A 81 -6.77 9.65 -11.37
C SER A 81 -8.13 9.71 -10.67
N TYR A 82 -8.98 8.72 -10.85
CA TYR A 82 -10.33 8.65 -10.28
C TYR A 82 -10.41 7.79 -9.01
N LYS A 83 -9.32 7.09 -8.64
CA LYS A 83 -9.30 6.17 -7.48
C LYS A 83 -9.06 6.87 -6.15
N VAL A 84 -8.58 8.11 -6.16
CA VAL A 84 -8.44 8.91 -4.95
C VAL A 84 -9.80 9.54 -4.62
N LYS A 85 -10.40 9.07 -3.53
CA LYS A 85 -11.64 9.66 -3.00
C LYS A 85 -11.28 10.85 -2.09
N GLY A 86 -12.15 11.85 -2.02
CA GLY A 86 -11.92 13.07 -1.22
C GLY A 86 -11.63 12.85 0.27
N ILE A 87 -11.96 11.64 0.78
CA ILE A 87 -11.70 11.20 2.16
C ILE A 87 -10.28 10.64 2.37
N ASP A 88 -9.44 10.53 1.32
CA ASP A 88 -8.06 10.06 1.50
C ASP A 88 -7.29 11.00 2.45
N PRO A 89 -6.63 10.49 3.52
CA PRO A 89 -6.00 11.35 4.52
C PRO A 89 -4.73 12.04 4.01
N ASN A 90 -4.02 11.47 3.05
CA ASN A 90 -2.67 11.89 2.65
C ASN A 90 -2.63 12.49 1.24
N ILE A 91 -3.42 11.94 0.31
CA ILE A 91 -3.40 12.30 -1.10
C ILE A 91 -4.58 13.24 -1.41
N LYS A 92 -4.28 14.39 -2.04
CA LYS A 92 -5.28 15.33 -2.53
C LYS A 92 -5.88 14.87 -3.86
N LYS A 93 -5.01 14.50 -4.81
CA LYS A 93 -5.37 13.93 -6.12
C LYS A 93 -4.17 13.25 -6.78
N ILE A 94 -4.45 12.42 -7.77
CA ILE A 94 -3.44 11.84 -8.67
C ILE A 94 -3.74 12.33 -10.09
N ARG A 95 -2.69 12.72 -10.81
CA ARG A 95 -2.74 13.08 -12.22
C ARG A 95 -1.82 12.14 -12.99
N VAL A 96 -2.26 11.68 -14.15
CA VAL A 96 -1.47 10.79 -15.00
C VAL A 96 -1.52 11.33 -16.43
N ALA A 97 -0.36 11.42 -17.06
CA ALA A 97 -0.25 11.87 -18.45
C ALA A 97 0.94 11.22 -19.16
N GLN A 98 0.85 11.08 -20.47
CA GLN A 98 2.01 10.77 -21.30
C GLN A 98 2.91 12.01 -21.33
N PHE A 99 4.10 11.91 -20.73
CA PHE A 99 5.08 13.01 -20.67
C PHE A 99 5.89 13.13 -21.96
N ASN A 100 6.29 11.96 -22.50
CA ASN A 100 6.91 11.83 -23.82
C ASN A 100 6.63 10.39 -24.34
N PRO A 101 6.99 10.05 -25.59
CA PRO A 101 6.65 8.72 -26.16
C PRO A 101 7.13 7.51 -25.33
N LYS A 102 8.15 7.69 -24.48
CA LYS A 102 8.74 6.62 -23.69
C LYS A 102 8.47 6.74 -22.17
N VAL A 103 7.77 7.78 -21.71
CA VAL A 103 7.57 8.04 -20.28
C VAL A 103 6.14 8.44 -20.01
N THR A 104 5.47 7.68 -19.16
CA THR A 104 4.21 8.10 -18.51
C THR A 104 4.52 8.68 -17.15
N ARG A 105 4.08 9.90 -16.88
CA ARG A 105 4.26 10.62 -15.62
C ARG A 105 3.04 10.53 -14.74
N ILE A 106 3.28 10.15 -13.49
CA ILE A 106 2.29 10.19 -12.42
C ILE A 106 2.67 11.31 -11.47
N VAL A 107 1.73 12.20 -11.18
CA VAL A 107 1.90 13.26 -10.18
C VAL A 107 0.88 13.05 -9.07
N ILE A 108 1.37 12.84 -7.86
CA ILE A 108 0.56 12.66 -6.65
C ILE A 108 0.64 13.98 -5.86
N ASP A 109 -0.43 14.76 -5.87
CA ASP A 109 -0.56 15.98 -5.08
C ASP A 109 -0.91 15.58 -3.64
N LEU A 110 -0.13 16.03 -2.68
CA LEU A 110 -0.28 15.71 -1.26
C LEU A 110 -1.14 16.74 -0.53
N LYS A 111 -1.79 16.34 0.55
CA LYS A 111 -2.53 17.25 1.44
C LYS A 111 -1.59 17.98 2.40
N THR A 112 -0.53 17.29 2.84
CA THR A 112 0.50 17.81 3.75
C THR A 112 1.85 17.22 3.36
N SER A 113 2.93 17.69 3.97
CA SER A 113 4.24 17.06 3.86
C SER A 113 4.17 15.58 4.21
N ALA A 114 4.81 14.74 3.41
CA ALA A 114 4.77 13.30 3.57
C ALA A 114 6.15 12.65 3.41
N ARG A 115 6.35 11.52 4.06
CA ARG A 115 7.46 10.61 3.78
C ARG A 115 6.98 9.56 2.79
N VAL A 116 7.72 9.34 1.72
CA VAL A 116 7.34 8.42 0.65
C VAL A 116 8.32 7.25 0.60
N LYS A 117 7.78 6.04 0.38
CA LYS A 117 8.56 4.86 0.05
C LYS A 117 8.07 4.31 -1.27
N ILE A 118 8.97 4.15 -2.24
CA ILE A 118 8.68 3.52 -3.53
C ILE A 118 9.54 2.27 -3.64
N PHE A 119 8.91 1.14 -3.98
CA PHE A 119 9.59 -0.15 -4.12
C PHE A 119 8.84 -1.08 -5.06
N SER A 120 9.57 -2.03 -5.62
CA SER A 120 9.02 -3.05 -6.51
C SER A 120 8.77 -4.35 -5.76
N LEU A 121 7.70 -5.07 -6.15
CA LEU A 121 7.38 -6.42 -5.70
C LEU A 121 7.38 -7.36 -6.90
N ASN A 122 8.04 -8.49 -6.75
CA ASN A 122 8.06 -9.57 -7.74
C ASN A 122 6.70 -10.28 -7.81
N PRO A 123 6.43 -11.00 -8.91
CA PRO A 123 5.23 -11.83 -9.04
C PRO A 123 5.10 -12.83 -7.90
N ILE A 124 3.88 -12.96 -7.38
CA ILE A 124 3.55 -13.97 -6.37
C ILE A 124 2.11 -14.44 -6.57
N LYS A 125 1.89 -15.77 -6.66
CA LYS A 125 0.58 -16.37 -6.92
C LYS A 125 -0.07 -15.75 -8.17
N LYS A 126 -1.22 -15.06 -8.03
CA LYS A 126 -1.96 -14.42 -9.11
C LYS A 126 -1.56 -12.97 -9.41
N TYR A 127 -0.63 -12.41 -8.65
CA TYR A 127 -0.18 -11.04 -8.82
C TYR A 127 1.08 -10.99 -9.68
N ASN A 128 1.11 -10.05 -10.63
CA ASN A 128 2.26 -9.75 -11.48
C ASN A 128 3.29 -8.85 -10.76
N TYR A 129 4.23 -8.27 -11.52
CA TYR A 129 5.12 -7.25 -10.97
C TYR A 129 4.32 -6.04 -10.50
N ARG A 130 4.72 -5.45 -9.40
CA ARG A 130 4.03 -4.29 -8.81
C ARG A 130 5.02 -3.23 -8.40
N LEU A 131 4.78 -2.01 -8.83
CA LEU A 131 5.39 -0.82 -8.25
C LEU A 131 4.45 -0.31 -7.15
N VAL A 132 4.99 -0.17 -5.95
CA VAL A 132 4.25 0.27 -4.75
C VAL A 132 4.77 1.63 -4.31
N ILE A 133 3.85 2.57 -4.10
CA ILE A 133 4.13 3.90 -3.57
C ILE A 133 3.36 4.04 -2.27
N ASP A 134 4.08 4.07 -1.14
CA ASP A 134 3.51 4.27 0.19
C ASP A 134 3.75 5.72 0.62
N VAL A 135 2.67 6.44 0.86
CA VAL A 135 2.66 7.83 1.30
C VAL A 135 2.30 7.88 2.78
N TYR A 136 3.28 8.17 3.63
CA TYR A 136 3.11 8.32 5.07
C TYR A 136 2.99 9.80 5.41
N PRO A 137 2.04 10.24 6.25
CA PRO A 137 2.06 11.60 6.77
C PRO A 137 3.43 11.81 7.43
N LYS A 138 4.01 13.00 7.24
CA LYS A 138 5.18 13.37 8.02
C LYS A 138 4.74 13.30 9.48
N GLU A 139 5.42 12.49 10.29
CA GLU A 139 5.10 12.37 11.71
C GLU A 139 5.08 13.78 12.28
N GLN A 140 3.91 14.40 12.35
CA GLN A 140 3.69 15.39 13.37
C GLN A 140 3.94 14.62 14.65
N ASP A 141 4.75 15.18 15.51
CA ASP A 141 5.07 14.63 16.81
C ASP A 141 3.76 14.38 17.59
N GLU A 142 3.01 13.33 17.19
CA GLU A 142 1.84 12.88 17.96
C GLU A 142 2.27 12.56 19.39
N ILE A 143 3.52 12.12 19.56
CA ILE A 143 4.13 11.93 20.89
C ILE A 143 4.32 13.30 21.56
N ALA A 144 4.83 14.32 20.85
CA ALA A 144 4.98 15.66 21.43
C ALA A 144 3.63 16.32 21.73
N ASN A 145 2.61 16.10 20.87
CA ASN A 145 1.25 16.57 21.11
C ASN A 145 0.56 15.78 22.23
N LEU A 146 0.79 14.46 22.32
CA LEU A 146 0.28 13.63 23.41
C LEU A 146 0.98 13.98 24.73
N LEU A 147 2.29 14.20 24.72
CA LEU A 147 3.05 14.67 25.89
C LEU A 147 2.57 16.05 26.31
N LYS A 148 2.38 17.00 25.39
CA LYS A 148 1.78 18.32 25.70
C LYS A 148 0.36 18.22 26.25
N GLN A 149 -0.47 17.28 25.76
CA GLN A 149 -1.79 17.05 26.31
C GLN A 149 -1.76 16.38 27.68
N LEU A 150 -0.78 15.49 27.93
CA LEU A 150 -0.57 14.86 29.23
C LEU A 150 0.01 15.87 30.23
N GLU A 151 0.96 16.71 29.83
CA GLU A 151 1.50 17.81 30.64
C GLU A 151 0.43 18.86 30.99
N LYS A 152 -0.46 19.18 30.05
CA LYS A 152 -1.58 20.09 30.28
C LYS A 152 -2.66 19.50 31.20
N LYS A 153 -2.84 18.17 31.18
CA LYS A 153 -3.73 17.45 32.12
C LYS A 153 -3.13 17.24 33.49
N SER A 154 -1.80 17.21 33.60
CA SER A 154 -1.12 17.09 34.89
C SER A 154 -1.02 18.42 35.65
N SER A 155 -1.15 19.58 34.96
CA SER A 155 -1.19 20.89 35.62
C SER A 155 -2.57 21.28 36.19
N ASP A 156 -3.64 20.56 35.79
CA ASP A 156 -5.01 20.84 36.23
C ASP A 156 -5.60 19.77 37.18
N LYS A 157 -4.78 18.88 37.75
CA LYS A 157 -5.27 17.88 38.69
C LYS A 157 -4.63 18.03 40.04
N GLU A 158 -5.46 18.40 41.01
CA GLU A 158 -5.31 18.12 42.43
C GLU A 158 -4.78 16.70 42.69
N VAL A 159 -3.92 16.59 43.70
CA VAL A 159 -3.37 15.34 44.23
C VAL A 159 -4.52 14.41 44.61
N VAL A 160 -4.76 13.40 43.77
CA VAL A 160 -5.60 12.25 44.11
C VAL A 160 -4.69 11.07 44.40
N GLU A 161 -4.88 10.47 45.56
CA GLU A 161 -4.12 9.32 46.10
C GLU A 161 -3.99 8.14 45.11
N PRO A 162 -2.91 7.34 45.16
CA PRO A 162 -2.63 6.28 44.21
C PRO A 162 -3.48 5.04 44.50
N ASN A 163 -4.70 5.01 43.92
CA ASN A 163 -5.44 3.77 43.76
C ASN A 163 -5.61 3.49 42.26
N ASP A 164 -4.54 3.64 41.48
CA ASP A 164 -4.50 3.39 40.04
C ASP A 164 -4.39 1.87 39.78
N LYS A 165 -5.55 1.22 39.63
CA LYS A 165 -5.60 -0.10 38.97
C LYS A 165 -5.08 0.14 37.55
N LYS A 166 -3.86 -0.31 37.27
CA LYS A 166 -3.19 -0.22 35.97
C LYS A 166 -4.14 -0.77 34.88
N LEU A 167 -4.53 0.09 33.94
CA LEU A 167 -5.37 -0.29 32.81
C LEU A 167 -4.59 -1.24 31.87
N ILE A 168 -5.10 -2.43 31.63
CA ILE A 168 -4.50 -3.42 30.71
C ILE A 168 -4.84 -3.02 29.27
N ILE A 169 -3.81 -2.75 28.47
CA ILE A 169 -3.96 -2.40 27.04
C ILE A 169 -3.84 -3.66 26.20
N VAL A 170 -4.90 -3.97 25.45
CA VAL A 170 -4.97 -5.13 24.56
C VAL A 170 -4.91 -4.66 23.11
N ALA A 171 -3.81 -4.97 22.41
CA ALA A 171 -3.70 -4.75 20.97
C ALA A 171 -4.35 -5.90 20.20
N ILE A 172 -5.34 -5.63 19.36
CA ILE A 172 -6.02 -6.62 18.54
C ILE A 172 -5.59 -6.43 17.08
N ASP A 173 -4.92 -7.44 16.52
CA ASP A 173 -4.47 -7.49 15.14
C ASP A 173 -5.42 -8.32 14.29
N ALA A 174 -6.20 -7.67 13.44
CA ALA A 174 -6.97 -8.36 12.42
C ALA A 174 -6.05 -8.73 11.25
N GLY A 175 -5.75 -10.02 11.07
CA GLY A 175 -4.88 -10.51 10.01
C GLY A 175 -5.30 -10.06 8.61
N HIS A 176 -4.34 -10.02 7.67
CA HIS A 176 -4.55 -9.61 6.28
C HIS A 176 -5.05 -8.17 6.12
N GLY A 177 -5.69 -7.85 4.96
CA GLY A 177 -6.27 -6.52 4.68
C GLY A 177 -5.81 -5.94 3.35
N GLY A 178 -6.62 -5.03 2.78
CA GLY A 178 -6.34 -4.39 1.51
C GLY A 178 -6.18 -5.37 0.36
N GLU A 179 -5.02 -5.37 -0.27
CA GLU A 179 -4.67 -6.27 -1.38
C GLU A 179 -4.44 -7.74 -0.95
N ASP A 180 -4.21 -8.00 0.34
CA ASP A 180 -4.07 -9.35 0.89
C ASP A 180 -5.41 -9.86 1.40
N PRO A 181 -6.11 -10.75 0.65
CA PRO A 181 -7.41 -11.26 1.05
C PRO A 181 -7.34 -12.29 2.18
N GLY A 182 -6.15 -12.88 2.46
CA GLY A 182 -6.04 -14.11 3.23
C GLY A 182 -6.66 -15.32 2.53
N ALA A 183 -7.17 -16.28 3.28
CA ALA A 183 -7.92 -17.41 2.76
C ALA A 183 -9.25 -16.95 2.13
N ILE A 184 -9.72 -17.70 1.12
CA ILE A 184 -11.00 -17.43 0.45
C ILE A 184 -11.88 -18.66 0.65
N GLY A 185 -12.98 -18.49 1.38
CA GLY A 185 -13.97 -19.54 1.62
C GLY A 185 -14.74 -19.95 0.36
N ALA A 186 -15.46 -21.06 0.42
CA ALA A 186 -16.17 -21.64 -0.73
C ALA A 186 -17.17 -20.68 -1.40
N LYS A 187 -17.78 -19.77 -0.65
CA LYS A 187 -18.71 -18.74 -1.15
C LYS A 187 -18.02 -17.40 -1.47
N GLY A 188 -16.69 -17.37 -1.63
CA GLY A 188 -15.95 -16.16 -1.94
C GLY A 188 -15.68 -15.23 -0.74
N THR A 189 -16.07 -15.62 0.47
CA THR A 189 -15.80 -14.85 1.69
C THR A 189 -14.29 -14.73 1.92
N LYS A 190 -13.80 -13.52 2.09
CA LYS A 190 -12.37 -13.25 2.28
C LYS A 190 -12.05 -13.20 3.77
N GLU A 191 -10.97 -13.87 4.17
CA GLU A 191 -10.50 -13.94 5.55
C GLU A 191 -10.32 -12.56 6.18
N LYS A 192 -9.72 -11.61 5.44
CA LYS A 192 -9.51 -10.23 5.91
C LYS A 192 -10.76 -9.53 6.43
N ILE A 193 -11.93 -9.84 5.84
CA ILE A 193 -13.23 -9.26 6.24
C ILE A 193 -13.69 -9.90 7.55
N VAL A 194 -13.60 -11.23 7.63
CA VAL A 194 -13.98 -12.00 8.82
C VAL A 194 -13.14 -11.57 10.02
N ASN A 195 -11.80 -11.54 9.83
CA ASN A 195 -10.86 -11.14 10.89
C ASN A 195 -11.17 -9.73 11.42
N LEU A 196 -11.45 -8.77 10.52
CA LEU A 196 -11.78 -7.40 10.93
C LEU A 196 -13.11 -7.34 11.71
N GLN A 197 -14.12 -8.11 11.30
CA GLN A 197 -15.41 -8.15 11.99
C GLN A 197 -15.26 -8.77 13.39
N ILE A 198 -14.53 -9.88 13.51
CA ILE A 198 -14.25 -10.53 14.80
C ILE A 198 -13.49 -9.57 15.70
N SER A 199 -12.44 -8.94 15.19
CA SER A 199 -11.63 -7.96 15.94
C SER A 199 -12.45 -6.81 16.49
N LYS A 200 -13.37 -6.26 15.68
CA LYS A 200 -14.28 -5.19 16.13
C LYS A 200 -15.26 -5.64 17.22
N ARG A 201 -15.76 -6.88 17.13
CA ARG A 201 -16.63 -7.46 18.16
C ARG A 201 -15.85 -7.72 19.45
N LEU A 202 -14.66 -8.31 19.34
CA LEU A 202 -13.77 -8.56 20.49
C LEU A 202 -13.41 -7.26 21.21
N LYS A 203 -13.06 -6.19 20.44
CA LYS A 203 -12.82 -4.87 21.02
C LYS A 203 -13.99 -4.39 21.87
N LYS A 204 -15.23 -4.50 21.35
CA LYS A 204 -16.43 -4.09 22.09
C LYS A 204 -16.65 -4.88 23.39
N LEU A 205 -16.22 -6.15 23.44
CA LEU A 205 -16.31 -6.97 24.65
C LEU A 205 -15.25 -6.55 25.67
N ILE A 206 -14.00 -6.41 25.23
CA ILE A 206 -12.90 -6.00 26.11
C ILE A 206 -13.13 -4.59 26.68
N ASP A 207 -13.62 -3.65 25.86
CA ASP A 207 -13.88 -2.28 26.31
C ASP A 207 -15.02 -2.17 27.36
N LYS A 208 -15.77 -3.26 27.61
CA LYS A 208 -16.76 -3.32 28.72
C LYS A 208 -16.10 -3.64 30.05
N GLU A 209 -14.89 -4.20 30.04
CA GLU A 209 -14.15 -4.53 31.26
C GLU A 209 -13.50 -3.28 31.83
N PRO A 210 -13.81 -2.86 33.08
CA PRO A 210 -13.36 -1.59 33.64
C PRO A 210 -11.83 -1.44 33.71
N SER A 211 -11.11 -2.57 33.81
CA SER A 211 -9.63 -2.62 33.91
C SER A 211 -8.94 -2.85 32.57
N MET A 212 -9.66 -2.89 31.45
CA MET A 212 -9.10 -3.20 30.13
C MET A 212 -9.46 -2.16 29.07
N LYS A 213 -8.59 -2.01 28.08
CA LYS A 213 -8.83 -1.20 26.87
C LYS A 213 -8.28 -1.88 25.64
N ALA A 214 -9.14 -2.11 24.65
CA ALA A 214 -8.71 -2.70 23.39
C ALA A 214 -8.40 -1.64 22.34
N VAL A 215 -7.30 -1.85 21.60
CA VAL A 215 -6.87 -1.02 20.46
C VAL A 215 -6.72 -1.91 19.22
N LEU A 216 -7.44 -1.58 18.16
CA LEU A 216 -7.31 -2.27 16.88
C LEU A 216 -6.04 -1.83 16.15
N ILE A 217 -5.24 -2.78 15.68
CA ILE A 217 -4.07 -2.50 14.86
C ILE A 217 -4.48 -1.95 13.48
N ARG A 218 -5.58 -2.46 12.90
CA ARG A 218 -6.26 -1.84 11.74
C ARG A 218 -7.76 -1.70 12.00
N THR A 219 -8.33 -0.59 11.56
CA THR A 219 -9.74 -0.25 11.76
C THR A 219 -10.59 -0.43 10.50
N GLY A 220 -9.93 -0.60 9.33
CA GLY A 220 -10.53 -0.72 8.01
C GLY A 220 -9.91 -1.83 7.16
N ASP A 221 -10.35 -1.92 5.89
CA ASP A 221 -9.82 -2.89 4.92
C ASP A 221 -8.59 -2.31 4.20
N TYR A 222 -7.44 -2.30 4.88
CA TYR A 222 -6.14 -1.93 4.35
C TYR A 222 -5.06 -2.88 4.88
N TYR A 223 -3.98 -3.04 4.09
CA TYR A 223 -2.87 -3.90 4.44
C TYR A 223 -1.90 -3.20 5.39
N ILE A 224 -1.46 -3.91 6.42
CA ILE A 224 -0.36 -3.47 7.30
C ILE A 224 0.72 -4.55 7.27
N PRO A 225 1.99 -4.20 6.92
CA PRO A 225 3.11 -5.14 6.99
C PRO A 225 3.33 -5.68 8.40
N LEU A 226 3.73 -6.95 8.53
CA LEU A 226 3.88 -7.64 9.82
C LEU A 226 4.71 -6.86 10.83
N GLY A 227 5.90 -6.36 10.42
CA GLY A 227 6.75 -5.56 11.31
C GLY A 227 6.08 -4.27 11.80
N LYS A 228 5.20 -3.67 10.99
CA LYS A 228 4.43 -2.47 11.39
C LYS A 228 3.33 -2.79 12.40
N ARG A 229 2.71 -4.00 12.32
CA ARG A 229 1.70 -4.44 13.31
C ARG A 229 2.29 -4.53 14.70
N VAL A 230 3.46 -5.18 14.81
CA VAL A 230 4.22 -5.27 16.07
C VAL A 230 4.67 -3.89 16.56
N SER A 231 5.18 -3.04 15.65
CA SER A 231 5.60 -1.68 16.01
C SER A 231 4.44 -0.83 16.56
N LYS A 232 3.23 -0.97 15.98
CA LYS A 232 2.02 -0.28 16.49
C LYS A 232 1.66 -0.76 17.90
N ALA A 233 1.68 -2.08 18.12
CA ALA A 233 1.40 -2.63 19.45
C ALA A 233 2.41 -2.15 20.51
N ARG A 234 3.71 -2.10 20.16
CA ARG A 234 4.75 -1.55 21.03
C ARG A 234 4.57 -0.05 21.30
N LYS A 235 4.22 0.73 20.26
CA LYS A 235 3.99 2.19 20.38
C LYS A 235 2.87 2.52 21.37
N ILE A 236 1.80 1.74 21.40
CA ILE A 236 0.69 1.90 22.36
C ILE A 236 0.98 1.26 23.72
N LYS A 237 2.18 0.70 23.92
CA LYS A 237 2.58 -0.01 25.13
C LYS A 237 1.57 -1.11 25.51
N ALA A 238 1.13 -1.91 24.52
CA ALA A 238 0.18 -2.99 24.75
C ALA A 238 0.78 -4.03 25.72
N ASP A 239 -0.01 -4.40 26.72
CA ASP A 239 0.32 -5.48 27.65
C ASP A 239 0.02 -6.86 27.02
N ILE A 240 -0.99 -6.92 26.13
CA ILE A 240 -1.40 -8.14 25.42
C ILE A 240 -1.51 -7.85 23.93
N PHE A 241 -1.02 -8.79 23.09
CA PHE A 241 -1.19 -8.75 21.63
C PHE A 241 -1.97 -9.98 21.17
N ILE A 242 -3.14 -9.78 20.54
CA ILE A 242 -4.00 -10.83 20.01
C ILE A 242 -4.05 -10.70 18.50
N SER A 243 -3.59 -11.71 17.77
CA SER A 243 -3.73 -11.79 16.31
C SER A 243 -4.87 -12.73 15.93
N ILE A 244 -5.76 -12.27 15.05
CA ILE A 244 -6.97 -12.98 14.63
C ILE A 244 -6.81 -13.39 13.17
N HIS A 245 -6.90 -14.71 12.92
CA HIS A 245 -6.85 -15.35 11.62
C HIS A 245 -7.98 -16.39 11.50
N ALA A 246 -8.36 -16.70 10.26
CA ALA A 246 -9.36 -17.72 9.92
C ALA A 246 -8.82 -18.53 8.73
N ASP A 247 -7.89 -19.45 9.03
CA ASP A 247 -7.22 -20.29 8.03
C ASP A 247 -8.20 -21.29 7.40
N ALA A 248 -8.02 -21.57 6.10
CA ALA A 248 -8.75 -22.61 5.40
C ALA A 248 -7.87 -23.84 5.22
N PHE A 249 -8.30 -25.00 5.73
CA PHE A 249 -7.66 -26.28 5.47
C PHE A 249 -8.26 -26.92 4.21
N LYS A 250 -7.40 -27.31 3.26
CA LYS A 250 -7.80 -28.28 2.23
C LYS A 250 -7.82 -29.65 2.89
N LYS A 251 -8.99 -30.30 2.97
CA LYS A 251 -9.02 -31.75 3.21
C LYS A 251 -8.17 -32.42 2.13
N ARG A 252 -7.14 -33.16 2.53
CA ARG A 252 -6.42 -34.09 1.65
C ARG A 252 -7.33 -35.25 1.31
#